data_cc489ed0ac458bdafa4aef5072c6a383
#
_entry.id   cc489ed0ac458bdafa4aef5072c6a383
#
_cell.length_a   1.000
_cell.length_b   1.000
_cell.length_c   1.000
_cell.angle_alpha   90.00
_cell.angle_beta   90.00
_cell.angle_gamma   90.00
#
_symmetry.space_group_name_H-M   'P 1'
#
loop_
_entity.id
_entity.type
_entity.pdbx_description
1 polymer ?
#
loop_
_entity_poly.entity_id
_entity_poly.type
_entity_poly.pdbx_seq_one_letter_code
_entity_poly.pdbx_strand_id
1 'polypeptide(L)'
;DENSPKSEIYHKSDHLYGLYFAKQAIMQKDRCILVEGYLDVISMYQAGIQNVVASSGTSLTTGQIRLIHRFTSNVTLLYDGDKAGIKASIRGIDMLLEEGMNINVVLLPEGEDPDSYAQSHSTEELEQYIERNKVDFIRFKTNLLLDEVGEDPIRRAGLIGDVVKSIAVVPND
;
A
#
# COMPACT_ATOMS: atom_id res chain seq x y z
N ASP A 1 -2.57 22.05 -3.67
CA ASP A 1 -3.72 21.56 -2.92
C ASP A 1 -4.22 20.27 -3.55
N GLU A 2 -4.41 19.23 -2.74
CA GLU A 2 -4.90 17.91 -3.14
C GLU A 2 -6.26 17.94 -3.83
N ASN A 3 -7.09 18.89 -3.50
CA ASN A 3 -8.40 19.11 -4.09
C ASN A 3 -8.35 20.01 -5.34
N SER A 4 -7.19 20.53 -5.69
CA SER A 4 -7.04 21.36 -6.89
C SER A 4 -7.06 20.50 -8.15
N PRO A 5 -7.66 20.99 -9.26
CA PRO A 5 -7.54 20.33 -10.55
C PRO A 5 -6.08 20.29 -11.00
N LYS A 6 -5.76 19.36 -11.90
CA LYS A 6 -4.44 19.32 -12.55
C LYS A 6 -4.11 20.69 -13.17
N SER A 7 -2.87 21.14 -12.98
CA SER A 7 -2.35 22.35 -13.62
C SER A 7 -1.11 22.01 -14.44
N GLU A 8 -0.64 22.93 -15.27
CA GLU A 8 0.56 22.73 -16.09
C GLU A 8 1.84 22.45 -15.26
N ILE A 9 1.84 22.84 -13.98
CA ILE A 9 2.98 22.69 -13.06
C ILE A 9 2.76 21.67 -11.94
N TYR A 10 1.56 21.09 -11.82
CA TYR A 10 1.23 20.13 -10.79
C TYR A 10 0.41 18.96 -11.33
N HIS A 11 1.03 17.79 -11.42
CA HIS A 11 0.39 16.54 -11.77
C HIS A 11 0.40 15.62 -10.55
N LYS A 12 -0.78 15.28 -10.02
CA LYS A 12 -0.90 14.37 -8.86
C LYS A 12 -0.21 13.04 -9.08
N SER A 13 -0.19 12.55 -10.32
CA SER A 13 0.47 11.31 -10.74
C SER A 13 1.99 11.29 -10.54
N ASP A 14 2.62 12.46 -10.37
CA ASP A 14 4.07 12.60 -10.29
C ASP A 14 4.53 12.92 -8.86
N HIS A 15 3.60 13.00 -7.92
CA HIS A 15 3.87 13.35 -6.53
C HIS A 15 3.22 12.36 -5.56
N LEU A 16 3.84 12.21 -4.40
CA LEU A 16 3.29 11.51 -3.24
C LEU A 16 3.12 12.49 -2.10
N TYR A 17 1.92 12.52 -1.52
CA TYR A 17 1.68 13.37 -0.36
C TYR A 17 2.53 12.90 0.82
N GLY A 18 3.11 13.84 1.54
CA GLY A 18 3.93 13.56 2.71
C GLY A 18 5.38 13.15 2.42
N LEU A 19 5.77 12.79 1.19
CA LEU A 19 7.08 12.24 0.87
C LEU A 19 8.25 13.13 1.31
N TYR A 20 8.11 14.45 1.17
CA TYR A 20 9.17 15.38 1.59
C TYR A 20 9.53 15.23 3.08
N PHE A 21 8.53 15.07 3.93
CA PHE A 21 8.72 14.88 5.37
C PHE A 21 9.09 13.44 5.72
N ALA A 22 8.56 12.46 4.98
CA ALA A 22 8.71 11.04 5.27
C ALA A 22 10.08 10.46 4.88
N LYS A 23 10.79 11.06 3.91
CA LYS A 23 12.00 10.49 3.29
C LYS A 23 13.09 10.02 4.26
N GLN A 24 13.34 10.77 5.32
CA GLN A 24 14.35 10.39 6.32
C GLN A 24 13.89 9.18 7.15
N ALA A 25 12.64 9.19 7.60
CA ALA A 25 12.07 8.06 8.34
C ALA A 25 11.96 6.80 7.48
N ILE A 26 11.65 6.94 6.17
CA ILE A 26 11.65 5.83 5.22
C ILE A 26 13.04 5.20 5.13
N MET A 27 14.09 6.00 4.94
CA MET A 27 15.47 5.49 4.87
C MET A 27 15.92 4.86 6.19
N GLN A 28 15.58 5.46 7.34
CA GLN A 28 15.98 4.96 8.66
C GLN A 28 15.31 3.63 9.01
N LYS A 29 14.03 3.48 8.67
CA LYS A 29 13.25 2.26 8.93
C LYS A 29 13.34 1.24 7.79
N ASP A 30 13.97 1.60 6.68
CA ASP A 30 13.99 0.84 5.42
C ASP A 30 12.59 0.33 5.04
N ARG A 31 11.60 1.21 5.19
CA ARG A 31 10.18 0.88 4.95
C ARG A 31 9.37 2.13 4.65
N CYS A 32 8.58 2.11 3.59
CA CYS A 32 7.55 3.10 3.28
C CYS A 32 6.17 2.53 3.58
N ILE A 33 5.35 3.26 4.34
CA ILE A 33 3.93 2.94 4.54
C ILE A 33 3.14 3.77 3.53
N LEU A 34 2.34 3.10 2.71
CA LEU A 34 1.49 3.72 1.70
C LEU A 34 0.03 3.60 2.11
N VAL A 35 -0.64 4.74 2.22
CA VAL A 35 -2.07 4.89 2.52
C VAL A 35 -2.79 5.56 1.35
N GLU A 36 -4.12 5.65 1.40
CA GLU A 36 -4.91 6.21 0.29
C GLU A 36 -5.00 7.73 0.34
N GLY A 37 -5.33 8.29 1.50
CA GLY A 37 -5.69 9.69 1.69
C GLY A 37 -4.62 10.54 2.39
N TYR A 38 -4.70 11.84 2.17
CA TYR A 38 -3.81 12.79 2.83
C TYR A 38 -4.14 12.97 4.33
N LEU A 39 -5.39 12.77 4.73
CA LEU A 39 -5.77 12.78 6.15
C LEU A 39 -5.12 11.62 6.90
N ASP A 40 -5.09 10.42 6.30
CA ASP A 40 -4.40 9.27 6.85
C ASP A 40 -2.93 9.57 7.14
N VAL A 41 -2.25 10.23 6.16
CA VAL A 41 -0.85 10.64 6.35
C VAL A 41 -0.70 11.60 7.52
N ILE A 42 -1.58 12.59 7.64
CA ILE A 42 -1.50 13.60 8.71
C ILE A 42 -1.66 12.93 10.07
N SER A 43 -2.70 12.10 10.25
CA SER A 43 -2.99 11.46 11.53
C SER A 43 -1.92 10.42 11.90
N MET A 44 -1.48 9.60 10.96
CA MET A 44 -0.37 8.66 11.16
C MET A 44 0.92 9.39 11.55
N TYR A 45 1.24 10.50 10.87
CA TYR A 45 2.43 11.30 11.18
C TYR A 45 2.35 11.91 12.59
N GLN A 46 1.18 12.45 12.98
CA GLN A 46 0.93 12.98 14.33
C GLN A 46 1.03 11.90 15.40
N ALA A 47 0.58 10.68 15.09
CA ALA A 47 0.73 9.51 15.96
C ALA A 47 2.15 8.93 15.99
N GLY A 48 3.14 9.56 15.34
CA GLY A 48 4.55 9.16 15.36
C GLY A 48 4.99 8.23 14.23
N ILE A 49 4.09 7.82 13.34
CA ILE A 49 4.42 7.02 12.15
C ILE A 49 4.85 7.95 11.02
N GLN A 50 6.12 8.30 10.99
CA GLN A 50 6.65 9.33 10.09
C GLN A 50 7.03 8.85 8.69
N ASN A 51 7.14 7.53 8.47
CA ASN A 51 7.49 6.93 7.19
C ASN A 51 6.26 6.62 6.31
N VAL A 52 5.25 7.49 6.36
CA VAL A 52 3.96 7.35 5.70
C VAL A 52 3.79 8.34 4.55
N VAL A 53 3.21 7.88 3.42
CA VAL A 53 2.90 8.68 2.23
C VAL A 53 1.54 8.26 1.65
N ALA A 54 0.93 9.12 0.82
CA ALA A 54 -0.29 8.78 0.11
C ALA A 54 -0.22 9.07 -1.39
N SER A 55 -0.97 8.26 -2.17
CA SER A 55 -1.18 8.47 -3.61
C SER A 55 -2.22 9.56 -3.93
N SER A 56 -2.95 10.02 -2.89
CA SER A 56 -3.86 11.18 -2.95
C SER A 56 -5.05 11.01 -3.90
N GLY A 57 -5.78 9.93 -3.74
CA GLY A 57 -7.03 9.68 -4.49
C GLY A 57 -6.82 9.41 -5.98
N THR A 58 -5.61 9.05 -6.38
CA THR A 58 -5.30 8.53 -7.71
C THR A 58 -4.81 7.09 -7.61
N SER A 59 -5.05 6.30 -8.66
CA SER A 59 -4.35 5.01 -8.76
C SER A 59 -2.85 5.25 -8.71
N LEU A 60 -2.12 4.40 -7.98
CA LEU A 60 -0.67 4.46 -7.90
C LEU A 60 -0.04 4.41 -9.29
N THR A 61 0.94 5.25 -9.55
CA THR A 61 1.63 5.34 -10.85
C THR A 61 3.06 4.85 -10.76
N THR A 62 3.62 4.41 -11.88
CA THR A 62 5.05 4.04 -11.98
C THR A 62 5.97 5.18 -11.53
N GLY A 63 5.61 6.44 -11.83
CA GLY A 63 6.37 7.61 -11.36
C GLY A 63 6.42 7.71 -9.84
N GLN A 64 5.28 7.53 -9.18
CA GLN A 64 5.18 7.52 -7.71
C GLN A 64 5.94 6.35 -7.09
N ILE A 65 5.88 5.16 -7.70
CA ILE A 65 6.62 3.98 -7.24
C ILE A 65 8.13 4.24 -7.29
N ARG A 66 8.63 4.79 -8.38
CA ARG A 66 10.05 5.15 -8.54
C ARG A 66 10.50 6.23 -7.54
N LEU A 67 9.60 7.12 -7.12
CA LEU A 67 9.93 8.07 -6.04
C LEU A 67 10.18 7.37 -4.70
N ILE A 68 9.36 6.37 -4.34
CA ILE A 68 9.57 5.55 -3.14
C ILE A 68 10.86 4.74 -3.27
N HIS A 69 11.08 4.12 -4.42
CA HIS A 69 12.21 3.22 -4.68
C HIS A 69 13.58 3.91 -4.51
N ARG A 70 13.64 5.24 -4.62
CA ARG A 70 14.86 6.01 -4.30
C ARG A 70 15.29 5.91 -2.83
N PHE A 71 14.39 5.56 -1.93
CA PHE A 71 14.62 5.57 -0.49
C PHE A 71 14.55 4.19 0.15
N THR A 72 13.75 3.28 -0.40
CA THR A 72 13.59 1.91 0.05
C THR A 72 12.95 1.04 -1.02
N SER A 73 13.25 -0.25 -1.01
CA SER A 73 12.53 -1.25 -1.81
C SER A 73 11.36 -1.88 -1.05
N ASN A 74 11.15 -1.54 0.24
CA ASN A 74 10.16 -2.17 1.09
C ASN A 74 8.93 -1.27 1.26
N VAL A 75 7.77 -1.71 0.80
CA VAL A 75 6.49 -0.99 0.91
C VAL A 75 5.51 -1.81 1.75
N THR A 76 4.86 -1.15 2.68
CA THR A 76 3.72 -1.68 3.42
C THR A 76 2.48 -0.90 3.01
N LEU A 77 1.53 -1.59 2.38
CA LEU A 77 0.23 -1.03 2.03
C LEU A 77 -0.69 -1.16 3.24
N LEU A 78 -1.19 -0.06 3.74
CA LEU A 78 -2.13 -0.03 4.87
C LEU A 78 -3.51 0.33 4.34
N TYR A 79 -4.43 -0.61 4.43
CA TYR A 79 -5.79 -0.48 3.93
C TYR A 79 -6.81 -0.50 5.07
N ASP A 80 -7.93 0.17 4.80
CA ASP A 80 -9.14 0.06 5.62
C ASP A 80 -9.58 -1.40 5.74
N GLY A 81 -10.30 -1.72 6.82
CA GLY A 81 -10.85 -3.06 7.02
C GLY A 81 -11.92 -3.48 6.01
N ASP A 82 -12.22 -2.67 5.00
CA ASP A 82 -13.22 -2.96 3.97
C ASP A 82 -12.64 -3.76 2.79
N LYS A 83 -13.07 -5.02 2.67
CA LYS A 83 -12.65 -5.94 1.60
C LYS A 83 -13.00 -5.47 0.17
N ALA A 84 -14.00 -4.59 0.00
CA ALA A 84 -14.43 -4.14 -1.31
C ALA A 84 -13.41 -3.18 -1.96
N GLY A 85 -12.82 -2.27 -1.17
CA GLY A 85 -11.78 -1.34 -1.61
C GLY A 85 -10.48 -2.04 -2.01
N ILE A 86 -10.15 -3.14 -1.31
CA ILE A 86 -8.92 -3.92 -1.53
C ILE A 86 -8.82 -4.48 -2.94
N LYS A 87 -9.94 -4.97 -3.51
CA LYS A 87 -9.94 -5.53 -4.88
C LYS A 87 -9.59 -4.52 -5.96
N ALA A 88 -10.03 -3.28 -5.80
CA ALA A 88 -9.71 -2.21 -6.73
C ALA A 88 -8.20 -1.86 -6.67
N SER A 89 -7.62 -1.97 -5.49
CA SER A 89 -6.22 -1.63 -5.22
C SER A 89 -5.23 -2.69 -5.73
N ILE A 90 -5.61 -3.95 -5.80
CA ILE A 90 -4.73 -5.07 -6.25
C ILE A 90 -4.11 -4.80 -7.63
N ARG A 91 -4.85 -4.16 -8.54
CA ARG A 91 -4.34 -3.85 -9.89
C ARG A 91 -3.14 -2.89 -9.88
N GLY A 92 -3.08 -1.98 -8.90
CA GLY A 92 -1.95 -1.05 -8.73
C GLY A 92 -0.71 -1.72 -8.15
N ILE A 93 -0.89 -2.86 -7.47
CA ILE A 93 0.20 -3.53 -6.75
C ILE A 93 1.11 -4.33 -7.70
N ASP A 94 0.56 -4.88 -8.79
CA ASP A 94 1.38 -5.58 -9.79
C ASP A 94 2.46 -4.64 -10.36
N MET A 95 2.20 -3.33 -10.47
CA MET A 95 3.19 -2.32 -10.88
C MET A 95 4.32 -2.14 -9.86
N LEU A 96 4.05 -2.30 -8.55
CA LEU A 96 5.08 -2.28 -7.52
C LEU A 96 6.02 -3.50 -7.66
N LEU A 97 5.46 -4.67 -7.95
CA LEU A 97 6.24 -5.90 -8.20
C LEU A 97 7.11 -5.76 -9.45
N GLU A 98 6.57 -5.20 -10.54
CA GLU A 98 7.32 -4.93 -11.78
C GLU A 98 8.54 -4.02 -11.57
N GLU A 99 8.45 -3.09 -10.63
CA GLU A 99 9.56 -2.19 -10.26
C GLU A 99 10.47 -2.79 -9.14
N GLY A 100 10.35 -4.10 -8.85
CA GLY A 100 11.23 -4.81 -7.92
C GLY A 100 11.01 -4.47 -6.44
N MET A 101 9.79 -4.04 -6.07
CA MET A 101 9.47 -3.68 -4.69
C MET A 101 9.04 -4.91 -3.87
N ASN A 102 9.48 -4.98 -2.62
CA ASN A 102 8.97 -5.93 -1.63
C ASN A 102 7.71 -5.38 -1.00
N ILE A 103 6.59 -6.10 -1.14
CA ILE A 103 5.28 -5.57 -0.75
C ILE A 103 4.68 -6.40 0.37
N ASN A 104 4.34 -5.73 1.45
CA ASN A 104 3.48 -6.26 2.50
C ASN A 104 2.14 -5.52 2.51
N VAL A 105 1.10 -6.23 2.91
CA VAL A 105 -0.25 -5.68 3.09
C VAL A 105 -0.64 -5.81 4.55
N VAL A 106 -1.23 -4.77 5.10
CA VAL A 106 -1.85 -4.74 6.41
C VAL A 106 -3.28 -4.28 6.24
N LEU A 107 -4.22 -5.05 6.76
CA LEU A 107 -5.62 -4.65 6.89
C LEU A 107 -5.86 -4.17 8.32
N LEU A 108 -6.50 -3.02 8.45
CA LEU A 108 -7.01 -2.55 9.73
C LEU A 108 -8.23 -3.37 10.16
N PRO A 109 -8.63 -3.30 11.43
CA PRO A 109 -9.87 -3.92 11.90
C PRO A 109 -11.08 -3.39 11.12
N GLU A 110 -12.14 -4.19 11.02
CA GLU A 110 -13.39 -3.80 10.35
C GLU A 110 -13.96 -2.50 10.95
N GLY A 111 -14.26 -1.53 10.07
CA GLY A 111 -14.76 -0.22 10.46
C GLY A 111 -13.70 0.81 10.84
N GLU A 112 -12.42 0.44 10.82
CA GLU A 112 -11.29 1.36 11.04
C GLU A 112 -10.61 1.71 9.72
N ASP A 113 -10.20 2.97 9.62
CA ASP A 113 -9.30 3.50 8.62
C ASP A 113 -7.98 3.98 9.27
N PRO A 114 -6.93 4.32 8.51
CA PRO A 114 -5.67 4.76 9.10
C PRO A 114 -5.80 6.02 9.95
N ASP A 115 -6.73 6.93 9.61
CA ASP A 115 -7.00 8.15 10.37
C ASP A 115 -7.59 7.84 11.76
N SER A 116 -8.71 7.10 11.81
CA SER A 116 -9.39 6.74 13.07
C SER A 116 -8.51 5.87 13.97
N TYR A 117 -7.80 4.91 13.36
CA TYR A 117 -6.91 4.01 14.09
C TYR A 117 -5.71 4.75 14.69
N ALA A 118 -5.12 5.70 13.97
CA ALA A 118 -4.04 6.53 14.47
C ALA A 118 -4.46 7.48 15.61
N GLN A 119 -5.70 7.96 15.58
CA GLN A 119 -6.24 8.83 16.65
C GLN A 119 -6.52 8.08 17.96
N SER A 120 -6.76 6.77 17.90
CA SER A 120 -7.18 5.95 19.05
C SER A 120 -6.06 5.10 19.68
N HIS A 121 -4.88 5.02 19.03
CA HIS A 121 -3.77 4.16 19.47
C HIS A 121 -2.45 4.93 19.62
N SER A 122 -1.59 4.45 20.52
CA SER A 122 -0.24 4.98 20.68
C SER A 122 0.67 4.58 19.51
N THR A 123 1.80 5.27 19.35
CA THR A 123 2.82 4.93 18.33
C THR A 123 3.26 3.48 18.44
N GLU A 124 3.48 2.99 19.66
CA GLU A 124 3.92 1.62 19.94
C GLU A 124 2.87 0.59 19.54
N GLU A 125 1.59 0.85 19.83
CA GLU A 125 0.48 -0.02 19.44
C GLU A 125 0.32 -0.08 17.91
N LEU A 126 0.40 1.07 17.23
CA LEU A 126 0.39 1.16 15.76
C LEU A 126 1.52 0.35 15.13
N GLU A 127 2.76 0.56 15.56
CA GLU A 127 3.93 -0.18 15.04
C GLU A 127 3.78 -1.69 15.29
N GLN A 128 3.34 -2.08 16.50
CA GLN A 128 3.11 -3.49 16.83
C GLN A 128 2.01 -4.11 15.98
N TYR A 129 0.92 -3.36 15.74
CA TYR A 129 -0.17 -3.83 14.90
C TYR A 129 0.30 -4.08 13.48
N ILE A 130 1.00 -3.10 12.88
CA ILE A 130 1.54 -3.20 11.52
C ILE A 130 2.48 -4.40 11.42
N GLU A 131 3.42 -4.57 12.37
CA GLU A 131 4.39 -5.67 12.35
C GLU A 131 3.74 -7.05 12.49
N ARG A 132 2.72 -7.19 13.35
CA ARG A 132 2.06 -8.48 13.60
C ARG A 132 1.11 -8.90 12.49
N ASN A 133 0.50 -7.92 11.80
CA ASN A 133 -0.55 -8.18 10.81
C ASN A 133 -0.07 -8.02 9.36
N LYS A 134 1.22 -7.71 9.12
CA LYS A 134 1.76 -7.65 7.77
C LYS A 134 1.78 -9.04 7.12
N VAL A 135 1.25 -9.10 5.91
CA VAL A 135 1.22 -10.30 5.09
C VAL A 135 1.90 -9.99 3.75
N ASP A 136 2.79 -10.86 3.29
CA ASP A 136 3.35 -10.77 1.94
C ASP A 136 2.24 -10.66 0.89
N PHE A 137 2.45 -9.80 -0.11
CA PHE A 137 1.42 -9.51 -1.10
C PHE A 137 0.97 -10.73 -1.90
N ILE A 138 1.90 -11.59 -2.33
CA ILE A 138 1.54 -12.79 -3.11
C ILE A 138 0.65 -13.71 -2.28
N ARG A 139 1.00 -13.88 -1.01
CA ARG A 139 0.18 -14.65 -0.05
C ARG A 139 -1.18 -13.98 0.18
N PHE A 140 -1.20 -12.67 0.34
CA PHE A 140 -2.44 -11.90 0.52
C PHE A 140 -3.37 -12.05 -0.69
N LYS A 141 -2.85 -11.83 -1.91
CA LYS A 141 -3.60 -11.98 -3.18
C LYS A 141 -4.13 -13.42 -3.34
N THR A 142 -3.30 -14.41 -3.02
CA THR A 142 -3.70 -15.82 -3.10
C THR A 142 -4.87 -16.13 -2.17
N ASN A 143 -4.80 -15.70 -0.90
CA ASN A 143 -5.86 -15.92 0.07
C ASN A 143 -7.17 -15.23 -0.36
N LEU A 144 -7.08 -13.98 -0.80
CA LEU A 144 -8.25 -13.22 -1.26
C LEU A 144 -8.94 -13.89 -2.45
N LEU A 145 -8.18 -14.37 -3.42
CA LEU A 145 -8.71 -15.07 -4.59
C LEU A 145 -9.26 -16.45 -4.22
N LEU A 146 -8.65 -17.18 -3.28
CA LEU A 146 -9.16 -18.46 -2.78
C LEU A 146 -10.55 -18.31 -2.13
N ASP A 147 -10.73 -17.27 -1.33
CA ASP A 147 -12.01 -16.96 -0.69
C ASP A 147 -13.14 -16.73 -1.73
N GLU A 148 -12.80 -16.21 -2.92
CA GLU A 148 -13.76 -15.95 -3.99
C GLU A 148 -14.14 -17.16 -4.83
N VAL A 149 -13.18 -18.02 -5.14
CA VAL A 149 -13.38 -19.15 -6.06
C VAL A 149 -14.02 -20.36 -5.38
N GLY A 150 -14.01 -20.43 -4.06
CA GLY A 150 -14.53 -21.58 -3.33
C GLY A 150 -13.90 -22.89 -3.80
N GLU A 151 -14.73 -23.93 -4.03
CA GLU A 151 -14.27 -25.26 -4.46
C GLU A 151 -14.34 -25.51 -5.97
N ASP A 152 -14.70 -24.51 -6.79
CA ASP A 152 -14.84 -24.66 -8.24
C ASP A 152 -13.47 -24.88 -8.91
N PRO A 153 -13.22 -26.06 -9.54
CA PRO A 153 -11.91 -26.38 -10.13
C PRO A 153 -11.51 -25.45 -11.28
N ILE A 154 -12.47 -24.98 -12.08
CA ILE A 154 -12.21 -24.12 -13.25
C ILE A 154 -11.78 -22.73 -12.76
N ARG A 155 -12.47 -22.20 -11.77
CA ARG A 155 -12.11 -20.91 -11.15
C ARG A 155 -10.77 -20.99 -10.43
N ARG A 156 -10.47 -22.11 -9.75
CA ARG A 156 -9.15 -22.35 -9.13
C ARG A 156 -8.02 -22.38 -10.16
N ALA A 157 -8.22 -22.96 -11.32
CA ALA A 157 -7.23 -22.92 -12.40
C ALA A 157 -6.96 -21.49 -12.89
N GLY A 158 -8.00 -20.66 -13.02
CA GLY A 158 -7.86 -19.23 -13.34
C GLY A 158 -7.06 -18.47 -12.27
N LEU A 159 -7.37 -18.72 -11.00
CA LEU A 159 -6.65 -18.13 -9.85
C LEU A 159 -5.14 -18.44 -9.90
N ILE A 160 -4.78 -19.71 -10.13
CA ILE A 160 -3.38 -20.11 -10.27
C ILE A 160 -2.68 -19.29 -11.36
N GLY A 161 -3.33 -19.11 -12.51
CA GLY A 161 -2.83 -18.29 -13.60
C GLY A 161 -2.59 -16.83 -13.20
N ASP A 162 -3.46 -16.23 -12.40
CA ASP A 162 -3.34 -14.85 -11.95
C ASP A 162 -2.23 -14.68 -10.90
N VAL A 163 -2.06 -15.63 -9.98
CA VAL A 163 -0.94 -15.62 -9.02
C VAL A 163 0.39 -15.82 -9.74
N VAL A 164 0.46 -16.76 -10.69
CA VAL A 164 1.68 -17.00 -11.49
C VAL A 164 2.07 -15.76 -12.30
N LYS A 165 1.11 -15.03 -12.87
CA LYS A 165 1.40 -13.76 -13.56
C LYS A 165 2.03 -12.74 -12.62
N SER A 166 1.52 -12.57 -11.39
CA SER A 166 2.11 -11.65 -10.41
C SER A 166 3.52 -12.08 -9.99
N ILE A 167 3.78 -13.37 -9.89
CA ILE A 167 5.15 -13.85 -9.59
C ILE A 167 6.07 -13.62 -10.79
N ALA A 168 5.59 -13.82 -12.01
CA ALA A 168 6.39 -13.72 -13.23
C ALA A 168 6.84 -12.28 -13.56
N VAL A 169 6.19 -11.25 -13.00
CA VAL A 169 6.60 -9.85 -13.19
C VAL A 169 7.67 -9.40 -12.20
N VAL A 170 7.96 -10.17 -11.15
CA VAL A 170 9.06 -9.90 -10.21
C VAL A 170 10.38 -10.04 -10.96
N PRO A 171 11.24 -9.00 -10.99
CA PRO A 171 12.53 -9.07 -11.63
C PRO A 171 13.38 -10.20 -11.03
N ASN A 172 14.03 -11.00 -11.87
CA ASN A 172 15.07 -11.93 -11.42
C ASN A 172 16.38 -11.13 -11.34
N ASP A 173 16.95 -11.02 -10.17
CA ASP A 173 18.32 -10.49 -9.96
C ASP A 173 19.39 -11.39 -10.57
#